data_fbaea8fc6f926fb057ba97e7eba4f962
#
_entry.id   fbaea8fc6f926fb057ba97e7eba4f962
#
_cell.length_a   1.000
_cell.length_b   1.000
_cell.length_c   1.000
_cell.angle_alpha   90.00
_cell.angle_beta   90.00
_cell.angle_gamma   90.00
#
_symmetry.space_group_name_H-M   'P 1'
#
loop_
_entity.id
_entity.type
_entity.pdbx_description
1 polymer ?
#
loop_
_entity_poly.entity_id
_entity_poly.type
_entity_poly.pdbx_seq_one_letter_code
_entity_poly.pdbx_strand_id
1 'polypeptide(L)'
;MAKPIVLIVDDEPDLVELVKLTLERMDLATAAAGDLATARRLLGERRFDLCLADMRLPDGDGLDLVAWIQQHQPQLPVAVITAHGNVETAVRALKAGAFDFVSKPLDLGVLRRLVAVAIRLGAAG
;
A
#
# COMPACT_ATOMS: atom_id res chain seq x y z
N MET A 1 20.84 -11.24 -1.07
CA MET A 1 19.54 -11.25 -0.40
C MET A 1 18.48 -10.63 -1.30
N ALA A 2 17.26 -11.13 -1.21
CA ALA A 2 16.18 -10.61 -2.04
C ALA A 2 15.80 -9.18 -1.62
N LYS A 3 15.45 -8.35 -2.59
CA LYS A 3 14.94 -7.02 -2.33
C LYS A 3 13.59 -7.11 -1.60
N PRO A 4 13.30 -6.18 -0.68
CA PRO A 4 11.94 -6.05 -0.18
C PRO A 4 10.99 -5.79 -1.36
N ILE A 5 9.77 -6.29 -1.25
CA ILE A 5 8.77 -6.15 -2.31
C ILE A 5 7.52 -5.47 -1.81
N VAL A 6 7.03 -4.50 -2.58
CA VAL A 6 5.85 -3.70 -2.25
C VAL A 6 4.72 -4.03 -3.23
N LEU A 7 3.53 -4.29 -2.69
CA LEU A 7 2.32 -4.45 -3.51
C LEU A 7 1.65 -3.09 -3.65
N ILE A 8 1.42 -2.67 -4.89
CA ILE A 8 0.74 -1.41 -5.20
C ILE A 8 -0.66 -1.76 -5.71
N VAL A 9 -1.69 -1.34 -4.98
CA VAL A 9 -3.09 -1.64 -5.32
C VAL A 9 -3.78 -0.34 -5.73
N ASP A 10 -3.92 -0.14 -7.03
CA ASP A 10 -4.51 1.07 -7.60
C ASP A 10 -4.92 0.76 -9.05
N ASP A 11 -6.05 1.31 -9.50
CA ASP A 11 -6.54 1.09 -10.85
C ASP A 11 -6.13 2.19 -11.85
N GLU A 12 -5.39 3.19 -11.39
CA GLU A 12 -4.89 4.27 -12.25
C GLU A 12 -3.48 3.92 -12.77
N PRO A 13 -3.33 3.60 -14.07
CA PRO A 13 -2.03 3.15 -14.60
C PRO A 13 -0.91 4.16 -14.41
N ASP A 14 -1.20 5.45 -14.58
CA ASP A 14 -0.18 6.50 -14.46
C ASP A 14 0.34 6.62 -13.05
N LEU A 15 -0.54 6.51 -12.06
CA LEU A 15 -0.15 6.57 -10.66
C LEU A 15 0.67 5.33 -10.28
N VAL A 16 0.24 4.16 -10.73
CA VAL A 16 0.98 2.92 -10.48
C VAL A 16 2.39 3.02 -11.05
N GLU A 17 2.53 3.52 -12.28
CA GLU A 17 3.84 3.67 -12.90
C GLU A 17 4.75 4.63 -12.14
N LEU A 18 4.18 5.76 -11.69
CA LEU A 18 4.93 6.76 -10.92
C LEU A 18 5.43 6.18 -9.59
N VAL A 19 4.55 5.48 -8.87
CA VAL A 19 4.90 4.85 -7.60
C VAL A 19 5.95 3.77 -7.83
N LYS A 20 5.74 2.94 -8.85
CA LYS A 20 6.67 1.86 -9.20
C LYS A 20 8.08 2.40 -9.45
N LEU A 21 8.21 3.44 -10.29
CA LEU A 21 9.51 4.04 -10.58
C LEU A 21 10.17 4.61 -9.33
N THR A 22 9.37 5.26 -8.48
CA THR A 22 9.87 5.84 -7.23
C THR A 22 10.44 4.77 -6.31
N LEU A 23 9.72 3.66 -6.15
CA LEU A 23 10.14 2.57 -5.28
C LEU A 23 11.33 1.80 -5.85
N GLU A 24 11.37 1.62 -7.16
CA GLU A 24 12.52 0.96 -7.80
C GLU A 24 13.82 1.74 -7.59
N ARG A 25 13.74 3.06 -7.55
CA ARG A 25 14.89 3.92 -7.25
C ARG A 25 15.33 3.81 -5.79
N MET A 26 14.47 3.28 -4.93
CA MET A 26 14.80 2.98 -3.53
C MET A 26 15.32 1.55 -3.36
N ASP A 27 15.60 0.87 -4.46
CA ASP A 27 16.06 -0.52 -4.49
C ASP A 27 15.01 -1.50 -3.93
N LEU A 28 13.74 -1.25 -4.25
CA LEU A 28 12.63 -2.11 -3.86
C LEU A 28 12.04 -2.77 -5.11
N ALA A 29 11.59 -4.01 -4.96
CA ALA A 29 10.81 -4.69 -5.99
C ALA A 29 9.34 -4.31 -5.83
N THR A 30 8.57 -4.37 -6.91
CA THR A 30 7.16 -4.00 -6.90
C THR A 30 6.32 -5.03 -7.64
N ALA A 31 5.06 -5.13 -7.23
CA ALA A 31 4.01 -5.81 -7.99
C ALA A 31 2.77 -4.93 -7.91
N ALA A 32 1.90 -5.02 -8.89
CA ALA A 32 0.73 -4.16 -8.97
C ALA A 32 -0.55 -4.97 -9.13
N ALA A 33 -1.62 -4.49 -8.50
CA ALA A 33 -2.96 -5.04 -8.63
C ALA A 33 -3.93 -3.89 -8.87
N GLY A 34 -4.84 -4.06 -9.82
CA GLY A 34 -5.81 -3.02 -10.17
C GLY A 34 -7.14 -3.12 -9.44
N ASP A 35 -7.32 -4.15 -8.62
CA ASP A 35 -8.56 -4.41 -7.88
C ASP A 35 -8.28 -5.25 -6.64
N LEU A 36 -9.31 -5.41 -5.79
CA LEU A 36 -9.22 -6.18 -4.55
C LEU A 36 -8.97 -7.67 -4.82
N ALA A 37 -9.66 -8.23 -5.79
CA ALA A 37 -9.55 -9.66 -6.08
C ALA A 37 -8.10 -10.02 -6.47
N THR A 38 -7.50 -9.24 -7.35
CA THR A 38 -6.11 -9.44 -7.76
C THR A 38 -5.16 -9.25 -6.59
N ALA A 39 -5.39 -8.22 -5.76
CA ALA A 39 -4.57 -7.97 -4.58
C ALA A 39 -4.59 -9.15 -3.63
N ARG A 40 -5.78 -9.68 -3.32
CA ARG A 40 -5.92 -10.85 -2.43
C ARG A 40 -5.23 -12.08 -3.00
N ARG A 41 -5.35 -12.29 -4.30
CA ARG A 41 -4.68 -13.40 -4.97
C ARG A 41 -3.16 -13.31 -4.84
N LEU A 42 -2.60 -12.14 -5.12
CA LEU A 42 -1.15 -11.93 -5.01
C LEU A 42 -0.67 -12.08 -3.58
N LEU A 43 -1.42 -11.57 -2.61
CA LEU A 43 -1.08 -11.70 -1.19
C LEU A 43 -1.08 -13.16 -0.73
N GLY A 44 -1.90 -13.99 -1.35
CA GLY A 44 -1.94 -15.43 -1.06
C GLY A 44 -0.84 -16.22 -1.78
N GLU A 45 -0.28 -15.68 -2.85
CA GLU A 45 0.71 -16.39 -3.67
C GLU A 45 2.15 -16.13 -3.24
N ARG A 46 2.42 -14.96 -2.65
CA ARG A 46 3.78 -14.57 -2.30
C ARG A 46 3.77 -13.59 -1.13
N ARG A 47 4.92 -13.51 -0.45
CA ARG A 47 5.09 -12.60 0.67
C ARG A 47 5.43 -11.19 0.18
N PHE A 48 4.83 -10.20 0.82
CA PHE A 48 5.14 -8.78 0.58
C PHE A 48 5.62 -8.14 1.88
N ASP A 49 6.35 -7.06 1.74
CA ASP A 49 6.91 -6.31 2.88
C ASP A 49 6.12 -5.04 3.18
N LEU A 50 5.30 -4.59 2.23
CA LEU A 50 4.43 -3.43 2.38
C LEU A 50 3.32 -3.52 1.33
N CYS A 51 2.12 -3.05 1.68
CA CYS A 51 1.03 -2.87 0.73
C CYS A 51 0.63 -1.40 0.71
N LEU A 52 0.58 -0.80 -0.47
CA LEU A 52 0.05 0.54 -0.70
C LEU A 52 -1.28 0.40 -1.44
N ALA A 53 -2.37 0.87 -0.86
CA ALA A 53 -3.70 0.64 -1.42
C ALA A 53 -4.49 1.94 -1.58
N ASP A 54 -5.01 2.16 -2.79
CA ASP A 54 -5.97 3.23 -3.03
C ASP A 54 -7.26 2.93 -2.26
N MET A 55 -7.90 3.97 -1.77
CA MET A 55 -9.17 3.82 -1.07
C MET A 55 -10.32 3.46 -2.01
N ARG A 56 -10.23 3.80 -3.28
CA ARG A 56 -11.27 3.50 -4.28
C ARG A 56 -10.77 2.52 -5.32
N LEU A 57 -11.40 1.37 -5.39
CA LEU A 57 -11.07 0.31 -6.32
C LEU A 57 -12.34 -0.14 -7.05
N PRO A 58 -12.22 -0.77 -8.24
CA PRO A 58 -13.41 -1.15 -9.02
C PRO A 58 -14.36 -2.10 -8.30
N ASP A 59 -13.85 -2.96 -7.44
CA ASP A 59 -14.62 -4.00 -6.75
C ASP A 59 -14.71 -3.79 -5.24
N GLY A 60 -14.47 -2.57 -4.76
CA GLY A 60 -14.59 -2.27 -3.34
C GLY A 60 -13.71 -1.08 -2.93
N ASP A 61 -13.32 -1.03 -1.68
CA ASP A 61 -12.45 0.05 -1.21
C ASP A 61 -11.23 -0.47 -0.45
N GLY A 62 -10.29 0.46 -0.21
CA GLY A 62 -9.04 0.11 0.46
C GLY A 62 -9.23 -0.31 1.91
N LEU A 63 -10.33 0.10 2.57
CA LEU A 63 -10.64 -0.34 3.93
C LEU A 63 -10.92 -1.84 3.97
N ASP A 64 -11.59 -2.37 2.95
CA ASP A 64 -11.83 -3.81 2.84
C ASP A 64 -10.51 -4.56 2.79
N LEU A 65 -9.54 -4.03 2.06
CA LEU A 65 -8.23 -4.65 1.97
C LEU A 65 -7.47 -4.56 3.29
N VAL A 66 -7.53 -3.41 3.96
CA VAL A 66 -6.91 -3.24 5.29
C VAL A 66 -7.46 -4.29 6.26
N ALA A 67 -8.78 -4.44 6.31
CA ALA A 67 -9.44 -5.41 7.20
C ALA A 67 -9.00 -6.84 6.85
N TRP A 68 -8.95 -7.17 5.57
CA TRP A 68 -8.53 -8.50 5.12
C TRP A 68 -7.08 -8.80 5.54
N ILE A 69 -6.19 -7.83 5.37
CA ILE A 69 -4.78 -7.98 5.75
C ILE A 69 -4.65 -8.15 7.26
N GLN A 70 -5.42 -7.39 8.05
CA GLN A 70 -5.39 -7.52 9.51
C GLN A 70 -5.81 -8.92 9.96
N GLN A 71 -6.76 -9.54 9.26
CA GLN A 71 -7.21 -10.88 9.60
C GLN A 71 -6.24 -11.98 9.15
N HIS A 72 -5.63 -11.81 7.97
CA HIS A 72 -4.86 -12.91 7.34
C HIS A 72 -3.35 -12.72 7.44
N GLN A 73 -2.88 -11.48 7.44
CA GLN A 73 -1.44 -11.16 7.47
C GLN A 73 -1.20 -9.93 8.35
N PRO A 74 -1.49 -10.02 9.67
CA PRO A 74 -1.43 -8.84 10.53
C PRO A 74 -0.04 -8.20 10.66
N GLN A 75 1.02 -8.92 10.33
CA GLN A 75 2.38 -8.40 10.35
C GLN A 75 2.72 -7.56 9.11
N LEU A 76 1.90 -7.62 8.05
CA LEU A 76 2.13 -6.84 6.83
C LEU A 76 1.66 -5.40 7.03
N PRO A 77 2.57 -4.41 6.99
CA PRO A 77 2.12 -3.02 7.05
C PRO A 77 1.36 -2.65 5.79
N VAL A 78 0.27 -1.92 5.95
CA VAL A 78 -0.53 -1.41 4.84
C VAL A 78 -0.74 0.08 5.01
N ALA A 79 -0.47 0.85 3.97
CA ALA A 79 -0.73 2.28 3.94
C ALA A 79 -1.77 2.56 2.85
N VAL A 80 -2.65 3.51 3.11
CA VAL A 80 -3.72 3.85 2.16
C VAL A 80 -3.42 5.17 1.45
N ILE A 81 -3.91 5.28 0.23
CA ILE A 81 -3.83 6.49 -0.59
C ILE A 81 -5.24 7.07 -0.65
N THR A 82 -5.41 8.27 -0.08
CA THR A 82 -6.72 8.89 0.05
C THR A 82 -6.88 10.07 -0.90
N ALA A 83 -8.13 10.43 -1.22
CA ALA A 83 -8.42 11.63 -1.97
C ALA A 83 -8.04 12.87 -1.15
N HIS A 84 -7.69 13.94 -1.85
CA HIS A 84 -7.35 15.22 -1.21
C HIS A 84 -8.47 15.68 -0.29
N GLY A 85 -8.10 16.10 0.92
CA GLY A 85 -9.05 16.63 1.89
C GLY A 85 -9.92 15.61 2.61
N ASN A 86 -9.73 14.31 2.36
CA ASN A 86 -10.57 13.27 2.96
C ASN A 86 -9.97 12.75 4.27
N VAL A 87 -9.96 13.62 5.29
CA VAL A 87 -9.39 13.30 6.61
C VAL A 87 -10.18 12.18 7.29
N GLU A 88 -11.49 12.20 7.16
CA GLU A 88 -12.35 11.18 7.78
C GLU A 88 -12.00 9.78 7.30
N THR A 89 -11.82 9.61 6.00
CA THR A 89 -11.42 8.33 5.41
C THR A 89 -10.05 7.89 5.93
N ALA A 90 -9.10 8.82 6.02
CA ALA A 90 -7.77 8.53 6.55
C ALA A 90 -7.85 8.04 8.00
N VAL A 91 -8.64 8.70 8.84
CA VAL A 91 -8.83 8.29 10.23
C VAL A 91 -9.45 6.90 10.32
N ARG A 92 -10.45 6.61 9.49
CA ARG A 92 -11.08 5.29 9.44
C ARG A 92 -10.07 4.21 9.06
N ALA A 93 -9.19 4.49 8.10
CA ALA A 93 -8.15 3.55 7.70
C ALA A 93 -7.20 3.24 8.85
N LEU A 94 -6.74 4.27 9.56
CA LEU A 94 -5.85 4.08 10.71
C LEU A 94 -6.54 3.26 11.81
N LYS A 95 -7.81 3.53 12.08
CA LYS A 95 -8.58 2.76 13.07
C LYS A 95 -8.77 1.32 12.64
N ALA A 96 -8.84 1.06 11.34
CA ALA A 96 -8.97 -0.30 10.82
C ALA A 96 -7.65 -1.08 10.85
N GLY A 97 -6.54 -0.42 11.14
CA GLY A 97 -5.24 -1.05 11.27
C GLY A 97 -4.20 -0.64 10.24
N ALA A 98 -4.49 0.36 9.40
CA ALA A 98 -3.50 0.86 8.46
C ALA A 98 -2.33 1.48 9.22
N PHE A 99 -1.13 1.26 8.70
CA PHE A 99 0.10 1.80 9.26
C PHE A 99 0.14 3.33 9.15
N ASP A 100 -0.29 3.84 7.99
CA ASP A 100 -0.26 5.28 7.71
C ASP A 100 -1.11 5.56 6.46
N PHE A 101 -1.15 6.81 6.04
CA PHE A 101 -1.84 7.22 4.81
C PHE A 101 -1.06 8.33 4.10
N VAL A 102 -1.32 8.48 2.80
CA VAL A 102 -0.87 9.62 2.01
C VAL A 102 -2.06 10.13 1.21
N SER A 103 -2.07 11.43 0.93
CA SER A 103 -3.16 12.07 0.19
C SER A 103 -2.76 12.31 -1.26
N LYS A 104 -3.74 12.30 -2.16
CA LYS A 104 -3.55 12.75 -3.55
C LYS A 104 -3.71 14.27 -3.61
N PRO A 105 -2.94 14.97 -4.43
CA PRO A 105 -1.88 14.46 -5.30
C PRO A 105 -0.67 13.99 -4.50
N LEU A 106 -0.02 12.92 -4.95
CA LEU A 106 1.08 12.33 -4.20
C LEU A 106 2.29 13.25 -4.13
N ASP A 107 2.78 13.46 -2.92
CA ASP A 107 4.09 14.05 -2.66
C ASP A 107 5.08 12.88 -2.58
N LEU A 108 5.98 12.79 -3.54
CA LEU A 108 6.91 11.66 -3.60
C LEU A 108 7.88 11.63 -2.43
N GLY A 109 8.22 12.80 -1.87
CA GLY A 109 9.06 12.86 -0.68
C GLY A 109 8.38 12.26 0.53
N VAL A 110 7.09 12.55 0.72
CA VAL A 110 6.28 11.97 1.79
C VAL A 110 6.16 10.46 1.58
N LEU A 111 5.86 10.02 0.35
CA LEU A 111 5.75 8.61 0.03
C LEU A 111 7.05 7.86 0.33
N ARG A 112 8.19 8.39 -0.09
CA ARG A 112 9.50 7.76 0.16
C ARG A 112 9.77 7.59 1.64
N ARG A 113 9.46 8.61 2.47
CA ARG A 113 9.67 8.53 3.92
C ARG A 113 8.77 7.47 4.56
N LEU A 114 7.51 7.44 4.16
CA LEU A 114 6.57 6.44 4.67
C LEU A 114 7.03 5.02 4.33
N VAL A 115 7.41 4.81 3.08
CA VAL A 115 7.87 3.50 2.61
C VAL A 115 9.14 3.07 3.35
N ALA A 116 10.10 3.99 3.51
CA ALA A 116 11.34 3.68 4.21
C ALA A 116 11.09 3.26 5.67
N VAL A 117 10.17 3.94 6.36
CA VAL A 117 9.81 3.58 7.73
C VAL A 117 9.13 2.21 7.78
N ALA A 118 8.18 1.96 6.88
CA ALA A 118 7.45 0.68 6.84
C ALA A 118 8.39 -0.50 6.59
N ILE A 119 9.29 -0.36 5.63
CA ILE A 119 10.27 -1.42 5.30
C ILE A 119 11.21 -1.67 6.48
N ARG A 120 11.65 -0.61 7.15
CA ARG A 120 12.54 -0.71 8.31
C ARG A 120 11.87 -1.42 9.48
N LEU A 121 10.59 -1.12 9.73
CA LEU A 121 9.83 -1.79 10.78
C LEU A 121 9.66 -3.28 10.49
N GLY A 122 9.37 -3.63 9.23
CA GLY A 122 9.28 -5.02 8.81
C GLY A 122 10.59 -5.77 8.98
N ALA A 123 11.72 -5.13 8.66
CA ALA A 123 13.04 -5.74 8.81
C ALA A 123 13.43 -5.90 10.29
N ALA A 124 12.95 -5.02 11.17
CA ALA A 124 13.24 -5.09 12.60
C ALA A 124 12.39 -6.14 13.31
N GLY A 125 11.27 -6.48 12.74
CA GLY A 125 10.37 -7.50 13.25
C GLY A 125 10.70 -8.86 12.69
#